data_2da30e1a18237743ee5f6a722a9e0ad5
#
_entry.id   2da30e1a18237743ee5f6a722a9e0ad5
#
_cell.length_a   1.000
_cell.length_b   1.000
_cell.length_c   1.000
_cell.angle_alpha   90.00
_cell.angle_beta   90.00
_cell.angle_gamma   90.00
#
_symmetry.space_group_name_H-M   'P 1'
#
loop_
_entity.id
_entity.type
_entity.pdbx_description
1 polymer ?
#
loop_
_entity_poly.entity_id
_entity_poly.type
_entity_poly.pdbx_seq_one_letter_code
_entity_poly.pdbx_strand_id
1 'polypeptide(L)'
;MDGTLLDLHFDNYFWQIHVPSQYAQQHGLSLAQSHDLLTPRFAAQQGSLNWYCLDYWTQDLGLDIVQLKKDIQHLIAIRADALAFLEALAASNKQVWLVTNAHPEALALKLSSTLISHYFDHIVSSHQFGKPKEHLTFWHDLQAYAHF
;
A
#
# COMPACT_ATOMS: atom_id res chain seq x y z
N MET A 1 4.35 -4.28 -4.90
CA MET A 1 3.13 -5.12 -4.86
C MET A 1 2.07 -4.51 -5.76
N ASP A 2 1.61 -3.32 -5.46
CA ASP A 2 0.61 -2.60 -6.24
C ASP A 2 1.17 -2.20 -7.61
N GLY A 3 0.37 -2.31 -8.67
CA GLY A 3 0.83 -2.14 -10.05
C GLY A 3 1.73 -3.24 -10.61
N THR A 4 2.12 -4.21 -9.78
CA THR A 4 2.97 -5.36 -10.18
C THR A 4 2.21 -6.67 -10.06
N LEU A 5 1.79 -7.05 -8.86
CA LEU A 5 1.00 -8.25 -8.58
C LEU A 5 -0.48 -7.93 -8.44
N LEU A 6 -0.80 -6.78 -7.85
CA LEU A 6 -2.15 -6.30 -7.67
C LEU A 6 -2.45 -5.15 -8.61
N ASP A 7 -3.70 -5.07 -9.05
CA ASP A 7 -4.21 -3.95 -9.84
C ASP A 7 -4.17 -2.65 -9.02
N LEU A 8 -3.94 -1.53 -9.68
CA LEU A 8 -3.92 -0.21 -9.05
C LEU A 8 -5.31 0.36 -8.78
N HIS A 9 -6.37 -0.26 -9.30
CA HIS A 9 -7.72 0.29 -9.19
C HIS A 9 -8.14 0.54 -7.74
N PHE A 10 -7.86 -0.41 -6.83
CA PHE A 10 -8.16 -0.27 -5.41
C PHE A 10 -7.51 0.98 -4.79
N ASP A 11 -6.19 1.16 -4.97
CA ASP A 11 -5.48 2.30 -4.37
C ASP A 11 -5.82 3.62 -5.05
N ASN A 12 -6.00 3.63 -6.37
CA ASN A 12 -6.42 4.82 -7.12
C ASN A 12 -7.82 5.26 -6.69
N TYR A 13 -8.78 4.34 -6.64
CA TYR A 13 -10.13 4.65 -6.17
C TYR A 13 -10.12 5.15 -4.73
N PHE A 14 -9.34 4.50 -3.85
CA PHE A 14 -9.23 4.88 -2.45
C PHE A 14 -8.78 6.33 -2.27
N TRP A 15 -7.62 6.70 -2.84
CA TRP A 15 -7.03 8.01 -2.62
C TRP A 15 -7.65 9.13 -3.46
N GLN A 16 -8.18 8.82 -4.64
CA GLN A 16 -8.72 9.83 -5.56
C GLN A 16 -10.23 10.05 -5.40
N ILE A 17 -10.96 9.07 -4.87
CA ILE A 17 -12.43 9.15 -4.78
C ILE A 17 -12.92 8.92 -3.35
N HIS A 18 -12.56 7.79 -2.74
CA HIS A 18 -13.15 7.36 -1.47
C HIS A 18 -12.74 8.27 -0.31
N VAL A 19 -11.45 8.51 -0.10
CA VAL A 19 -10.95 9.42 0.95
C VAL A 19 -11.46 10.86 0.76
N PRO A 20 -11.35 11.48 -0.43
CA PRO A 20 -11.92 12.82 -0.64
C PRO A 20 -13.42 12.90 -0.37
N SER A 21 -14.19 11.87 -0.72
CA SER A 21 -15.63 11.82 -0.46
C SER A 21 -15.95 11.76 1.04
N GLN A 22 -15.23 10.93 1.79
CA GLN A 22 -15.40 10.81 3.24
C GLN A 22 -14.95 12.09 3.97
N TYR A 23 -13.86 12.70 3.53
CA TYR A 23 -13.38 13.97 4.05
C TYR A 23 -14.40 15.10 3.81
N ALA A 24 -14.96 15.19 2.59
CA ALA A 24 -16.00 16.14 2.24
C ALA A 24 -17.24 15.97 3.13
N GLN A 25 -17.69 14.74 3.33
CA GLN A 25 -18.84 14.42 4.18
C GLN A 25 -18.60 14.83 5.65
N GLN A 26 -17.43 14.51 6.19
CA GLN A 26 -17.07 14.81 7.58
C GLN A 26 -16.99 16.33 7.84
N HIS A 27 -16.54 17.11 6.86
CA HIS A 27 -16.32 18.55 7.02
C HIS A 27 -17.39 19.43 6.40
N GLY A 28 -18.47 18.86 5.84
CA GLY A 28 -19.54 19.62 5.19
C GLY A 28 -19.08 20.36 3.92
N LEU A 29 -18.15 19.78 3.18
CA LEU A 29 -17.55 20.34 1.96
C LEU A 29 -18.15 19.71 0.71
N SER A 30 -18.03 20.40 -0.43
CA SER A 30 -18.20 19.76 -1.73
C SER A 30 -17.00 18.87 -2.05
N LEU A 31 -17.16 17.92 -2.96
CA LEU A 31 -16.07 17.04 -3.40
C LEU A 31 -14.93 17.86 -4.03
N ALA A 32 -15.23 18.91 -4.79
CA ALA A 32 -14.23 19.80 -5.37
C ALA A 32 -13.39 20.51 -4.28
N GLN A 33 -14.04 21.06 -3.26
CA GLN A 33 -13.34 21.69 -2.12
C GLN A 33 -12.46 20.68 -1.37
N SER A 34 -12.93 19.45 -1.20
CA SER A 34 -12.13 18.38 -0.59
C SER A 34 -10.88 18.08 -1.41
N HIS A 35 -10.99 17.95 -2.74
CA HIS A 35 -9.85 17.75 -3.63
C HIS A 35 -8.84 18.90 -3.56
N ASP A 36 -9.31 20.15 -3.57
CA ASP A 36 -8.46 21.34 -3.49
C ASP A 36 -7.63 21.36 -2.19
N LEU A 37 -8.22 20.88 -1.09
CA LEU A 37 -7.55 20.81 0.21
C LEU A 37 -6.59 19.62 0.33
N LEU A 38 -6.97 18.45 -0.19
CA LEU A 38 -6.21 17.20 -0.01
C LEU A 38 -5.04 17.05 -0.99
N THR A 39 -5.19 17.52 -2.23
CA THR A 39 -4.15 17.38 -3.26
C THR A 39 -2.79 17.93 -2.83
N PRO A 40 -2.66 19.16 -2.27
CA PRO A 40 -1.36 19.67 -1.81
C PRO A 40 -0.82 18.90 -0.59
N ARG A 41 -1.70 18.39 0.29
CA ARG A 41 -1.29 17.56 1.44
C ARG A 41 -0.66 16.24 0.97
N PHE A 42 -1.31 15.57 0.03
CA PHE A 42 -0.77 14.36 -0.58
C PHE A 42 0.57 14.63 -1.27
N ALA A 43 0.63 15.66 -2.10
CA ALA A 43 1.86 16.01 -2.82
C ALA A 43 3.04 16.30 -1.88
N ALA A 44 2.80 16.93 -0.73
CA ALA A 44 3.86 17.27 0.24
C ALA A 44 4.53 16.03 0.88
N GLN A 45 3.89 14.86 0.86
CA GLN A 45 4.42 13.63 1.45
C GLN A 45 5.04 12.67 0.43
N GLN A 46 4.99 12.99 -0.86
CA GLN A 46 5.59 12.14 -1.90
C GLN A 46 7.08 11.89 -1.63
N GLY A 47 7.50 10.62 -1.76
CA GLY A 47 8.88 10.21 -1.52
C GLY A 47 9.25 10.01 -0.05
N SER A 48 8.35 10.31 0.90
CA SER A 48 8.53 10.01 2.32
C SER A 48 7.80 8.72 2.73
N LEU A 49 8.15 8.15 3.89
CA LEU A 49 7.42 7.01 4.45
C LEU A 49 5.98 7.37 4.82
N ASN A 50 5.72 8.63 5.20
CA ASN A 50 4.38 9.13 5.52
C ASN A 50 3.40 8.95 4.37
N TRP A 51 3.87 9.08 3.11
CA TRP A 51 3.05 8.83 1.91
C TRP A 51 2.34 7.48 1.96
N TYR A 52 3.00 6.46 2.51
CA TYR A 52 2.50 5.09 2.62
C TYR A 52 1.88 4.78 3.99
N CYS A 53 2.00 5.68 4.98
CA CYS A 53 1.67 5.43 6.37
C CYS A 53 0.19 5.71 6.66
N LEU A 54 -0.59 4.66 6.95
CA LEU A 54 -2.01 4.82 7.26
C LEU A 54 -2.24 5.55 8.58
N ASP A 55 -1.37 5.36 9.59
CA ASP A 55 -1.47 6.04 10.88
C ASP A 55 -1.23 7.55 10.72
N TYR A 56 -0.25 7.94 9.89
CA TYR A 56 -0.01 9.34 9.55
C TYR A 56 -1.28 9.98 8.96
N TRP A 57 -1.87 9.35 7.93
CA TRP A 57 -3.05 9.89 7.28
C TRP A 57 -4.29 9.86 8.17
N THR A 58 -4.41 8.89 9.08
CA THR A 58 -5.47 8.86 10.10
C THR A 58 -5.39 10.09 10.99
N GLN A 59 -4.19 10.44 11.46
CA GLN A 59 -3.98 11.64 12.29
C GLN A 59 -4.17 12.94 11.51
N ASP A 60 -3.60 13.03 10.30
CA ASP A 60 -3.64 14.25 9.48
C ASP A 60 -5.04 14.59 8.97
N LEU A 61 -5.83 13.58 8.61
CA LEU A 61 -7.16 13.77 8.02
C LEU A 61 -8.31 13.63 9.04
N GLY A 62 -8.05 13.05 10.21
CA GLY A 62 -9.08 12.74 11.20
C GLY A 62 -10.09 11.68 10.74
N LEU A 63 -9.65 10.77 9.85
CA LEU A 63 -10.44 9.67 9.30
C LEU A 63 -9.83 8.33 9.71
N ASP A 64 -10.65 7.31 9.96
CA ASP A 64 -10.17 5.94 10.16
C ASP A 64 -9.78 5.33 8.80
N ILE A 65 -8.54 5.58 8.37
CA ILE A 65 -8.03 5.17 7.06
C ILE A 65 -8.01 3.65 6.90
N VAL A 66 -7.74 2.92 7.96
CA VAL A 66 -7.76 1.44 7.94
C VAL A 66 -9.19 0.93 7.70
N GLN A 67 -10.17 1.47 8.42
CA GLN A 67 -11.57 1.09 8.22
C GLN A 67 -12.06 1.44 6.81
N LEU A 68 -11.75 2.64 6.33
CA LEU A 68 -12.11 3.06 4.98
C LEU A 68 -11.54 2.14 3.89
N LYS A 69 -10.32 1.61 4.09
CA LYS A 69 -9.77 0.60 3.17
C LYS A 69 -10.52 -0.73 3.23
N LYS A 70 -10.93 -1.15 4.41
CA LYS A 70 -11.77 -2.36 4.58
C LYS A 70 -13.13 -2.24 3.89
N ASP A 71 -13.73 -1.07 3.91
CA ASP A 71 -15.05 -0.82 3.31
C ASP A 71 -15.06 -1.08 1.80
N ILE A 72 -13.92 -0.88 1.13
CA ILE A 72 -13.76 -1.09 -0.31
C ILE A 72 -12.85 -2.27 -0.67
N GLN A 73 -12.55 -3.17 0.27
CA GLN A 73 -11.65 -4.31 0.04
C GLN A 73 -12.04 -5.20 -1.14
N HIS A 74 -13.34 -5.21 -1.51
CA HIS A 74 -13.85 -5.94 -2.67
C HIS A 74 -13.27 -5.45 -4.02
N LEU A 75 -12.63 -4.29 -4.05
CA LEU A 75 -11.91 -3.76 -5.22
C LEU A 75 -10.48 -4.28 -5.35
N ILE A 76 -9.96 -4.99 -4.34
CA ILE A 76 -8.62 -5.58 -4.40
C ILE A 76 -8.65 -6.72 -5.41
N ALA A 77 -7.81 -6.62 -6.43
CA ALA A 77 -7.73 -7.62 -7.49
C ALA A 77 -6.28 -7.96 -7.84
N ILE A 78 -6.05 -9.23 -8.14
CA ILE A 78 -4.78 -9.73 -8.68
C ILE A 78 -4.75 -9.41 -10.18
N ARG A 79 -3.60 -8.98 -10.71
CA ARG A 79 -3.40 -8.79 -12.14
C ARG A 79 -3.50 -10.12 -12.89
N ALA A 80 -4.00 -10.08 -14.11
CA ALA A 80 -4.33 -11.29 -14.88
C ALA A 80 -3.15 -12.28 -15.06
N ASP A 81 -1.91 -11.78 -15.15
CA ASP A 81 -0.69 -12.56 -15.38
C ASP A 81 0.11 -12.83 -14.09
N ALA A 82 -0.28 -12.25 -12.96
CA ALA A 82 0.49 -12.32 -11.72
C ALA A 82 0.49 -13.72 -11.10
N LEU A 83 -0.60 -14.45 -11.16
CA LEU A 83 -0.65 -15.83 -10.62
C LEU A 83 0.26 -16.78 -11.40
N ALA A 84 0.22 -16.76 -12.73
CA ALA A 84 1.10 -17.58 -13.56
C ALA A 84 2.59 -17.27 -13.30
N PHE A 85 2.92 -15.99 -13.08
CA PHE A 85 4.26 -15.57 -12.70
C PHE A 85 4.67 -16.10 -11.31
N LEU A 86 3.79 -16.02 -10.31
CA LEU A 86 4.05 -16.54 -8.97
C LEU A 86 4.20 -18.06 -8.94
N GLU A 87 3.37 -18.78 -9.70
CA GLU A 87 3.48 -20.24 -9.88
C GLU A 87 4.82 -20.64 -10.52
N ALA A 88 5.27 -19.89 -11.54
CA ALA A 88 6.56 -20.13 -12.16
C ALA A 88 7.73 -19.86 -11.19
N LEU A 89 7.62 -18.83 -10.33
CA LEU A 89 8.61 -18.57 -9.28
C LEU A 89 8.61 -19.70 -8.24
N ALA A 90 7.45 -20.16 -7.80
CA ALA A 90 7.33 -21.26 -6.82
C ALA A 90 7.92 -22.59 -7.35
N ALA A 91 7.86 -22.81 -8.66
CA ALA A 91 8.51 -23.96 -9.31
C ALA A 91 10.02 -23.81 -9.46
N SER A 92 10.58 -22.63 -9.20
CA SER A 92 12.02 -22.36 -9.25
C SER A 92 12.68 -22.68 -7.90
N ASN A 93 13.98 -22.92 -7.91
CA ASN A 93 14.79 -23.10 -6.68
C ASN A 93 15.26 -21.76 -6.09
N LYS A 94 14.47 -20.68 -6.27
CA LYS A 94 14.79 -19.34 -5.78
C LYS A 94 13.98 -19.01 -4.55
N GLN A 95 14.59 -18.28 -3.62
CA GLN A 95 13.84 -17.63 -2.55
C GLN A 95 13.08 -16.43 -3.13
N VAL A 96 11.81 -16.32 -2.78
CA VAL A 96 10.92 -15.27 -3.27
C VAL A 96 10.54 -14.34 -2.13
N TRP A 97 10.90 -13.08 -2.26
CA TRP A 97 10.65 -12.05 -1.26
C TRP A 97 9.65 -11.02 -1.77
N LEU A 98 8.60 -10.78 -1.00
CA LEU A 98 7.71 -9.62 -1.20
C LEU A 98 8.24 -8.45 -0.38
N VAL A 99 8.76 -7.43 -1.05
CA VAL A 99 9.26 -6.20 -0.42
C VAL A 99 8.43 -5.01 -0.89
N THR A 100 7.72 -4.36 0.03
CA THR A 100 6.73 -3.32 -0.30
C THR A 100 6.82 -2.11 0.62
N ASN A 101 6.40 -0.92 0.12
CA ASN A 101 6.18 0.26 0.95
C ASN A 101 4.80 0.26 1.66
N ALA A 102 3.93 -0.69 1.35
CA ALA A 102 2.62 -0.75 1.95
C ALA A 102 2.69 -0.80 3.49
N HIS A 103 1.88 0.01 4.14
CA HIS A 103 1.70 -0.04 5.60
C HIS A 103 1.29 -1.47 6.03
N PRO A 104 1.73 -1.96 7.19
CA PRO A 104 1.43 -3.33 7.63
C PRO A 104 -0.06 -3.70 7.58
N GLU A 105 -0.95 -2.81 8.01
CA GLU A 105 -2.40 -3.03 7.95
C GLU A 105 -2.93 -3.15 6.51
N ALA A 106 -2.44 -2.29 5.59
CA ALA A 106 -2.82 -2.39 4.18
C ALA A 106 -2.29 -3.67 3.53
N LEU A 107 -1.06 -4.07 3.90
CA LEU A 107 -0.44 -5.30 3.43
C LEU A 107 -1.23 -6.53 3.91
N ALA A 108 -1.58 -6.58 5.19
CA ALA A 108 -2.39 -7.67 5.75
C ALA A 108 -3.76 -7.77 5.07
N LEU A 109 -4.45 -6.64 4.86
CA LEU A 109 -5.73 -6.59 4.15
C LEU A 109 -5.61 -7.15 2.73
N LYS A 110 -4.59 -6.70 1.97
CA LYS A 110 -4.37 -7.15 0.58
C LYS A 110 -4.02 -8.64 0.50
N LEU A 111 -3.18 -9.14 1.39
CA LEU A 111 -2.79 -10.55 1.42
C LEU A 111 -3.96 -11.46 1.83
N SER A 112 -4.79 -11.05 2.79
CA SER A 112 -5.98 -11.80 3.19
C SER A 112 -7.05 -11.84 2.10
N SER A 113 -7.17 -10.76 1.29
CA SER A 113 -8.13 -10.69 0.19
C SER A 113 -7.70 -11.48 -1.05
N THR A 114 -6.40 -11.72 -1.24
CA THR A 114 -5.85 -12.35 -2.46
C THR A 114 -5.28 -13.74 -2.26
N LEU A 115 -5.00 -14.12 -1.01
CA LEU A 115 -4.44 -15.41 -0.61
C LEU A 115 -3.11 -15.78 -1.29
N ILE A 116 -2.33 -14.78 -1.73
CA ILE A 116 -1.04 -15.00 -2.42
C ILE A 116 0.17 -15.10 -1.47
N SER A 117 -0.03 -14.99 -0.16
CA SER A 117 1.06 -14.98 0.83
C SER A 117 1.93 -16.23 0.79
N HIS A 118 1.35 -17.38 0.44
CA HIS A 118 2.05 -18.67 0.38
C HIS A 118 3.10 -18.79 -0.75
N TYR A 119 3.12 -17.83 -1.69
CA TYR A 119 4.14 -17.79 -2.74
C TYR A 119 5.46 -17.11 -2.30
N PHE A 120 5.49 -16.53 -1.10
CA PHE A 120 6.65 -15.78 -0.63
C PHE A 120 7.30 -16.46 0.57
N ASP A 121 8.63 -16.65 0.51
CA ASP A 121 9.42 -17.12 1.64
C ASP A 121 9.52 -16.02 2.72
N HIS A 122 9.55 -14.75 2.29
CA HIS A 122 9.61 -13.59 3.18
C HIS A 122 8.71 -12.46 2.68
N ILE A 123 8.06 -11.79 3.63
CA ILE A 123 7.20 -10.64 3.37
C ILE A 123 7.68 -9.48 4.25
N VAL A 124 8.11 -8.39 3.61
CA VAL A 124 8.75 -7.25 4.27
C VAL A 124 8.05 -5.95 3.90
N SER A 125 7.56 -5.22 4.90
CA SER A 125 7.14 -3.83 4.74
C SER A 125 8.31 -2.89 5.04
N SER A 126 8.49 -1.85 4.24
CA SER A 126 9.50 -0.82 4.47
C SER A 126 9.33 -0.08 5.80
N HIS A 127 8.12 -0.10 6.37
CA HIS A 127 7.83 0.43 7.70
C HIS A 127 8.66 -0.24 8.82
N GLN A 128 9.09 -1.49 8.64
CA GLN A 128 9.98 -2.17 9.59
C GLN A 128 11.35 -1.48 9.73
N PHE A 129 11.77 -0.76 8.69
CA PHE A 129 13.05 -0.05 8.64
C PHE A 129 12.91 1.47 8.79
N GLY A 130 11.69 1.98 8.91
CA GLY A 130 11.41 3.42 9.03
C GLY A 130 11.77 4.25 7.79
N LYS A 131 11.92 3.63 6.62
CA LYS A 131 12.36 4.26 5.36
C LYS A 131 11.65 3.65 4.17
N PRO A 132 11.20 4.44 3.17
CA PRO A 132 10.64 3.88 1.95
C PRO A 132 11.74 3.27 1.06
N LYS A 133 11.33 2.38 0.16
CA LYS A 133 12.26 1.65 -0.74
C LYS A 133 13.01 2.55 -1.73
N GLU A 134 12.57 3.77 -1.92
CA GLU A 134 13.24 4.79 -2.72
C GLU A 134 14.55 5.27 -2.08
N HIS A 135 14.73 5.06 -0.79
CA HIS A 135 15.96 5.38 -0.08
C HIS A 135 16.99 4.26 -0.19
N LEU A 136 18.20 4.58 -0.62
CA LEU A 136 19.28 3.60 -0.76
C LEU A 136 19.58 2.88 0.57
N THR A 137 19.51 3.59 1.69
CA THR A 137 19.74 3.01 3.02
C THR A 137 18.72 1.95 3.42
N PHE A 138 17.50 1.96 2.85
CA PHE A 138 16.55 0.87 3.03
C PHE A 138 17.13 -0.47 2.56
N TRP A 139 17.74 -0.47 1.38
CA TRP A 139 18.32 -1.70 0.79
C TRP A 139 19.54 -2.20 1.56
N HIS A 140 20.36 -1.30 2.12
CA HIS A 140 21.45 -1.70 3.01
C HIS A 140 20.93 -2.37 4.28
N ASP A 141 19.89 -1.80 4.90
CA ASP A 141 19.28 -2.35 6.12
C ASP A 141 18.60 -3.70 5.81
N LEU A 142 17.90 -3.81 4.68
CA LEU A 142 17.30 -5.07 4.25
C LEU A 142 18.35 -6.15 3.99
N GLN A 143 19.46 -5.80 3.33
CA GLN A 143 20.55 -6.74 3.08
C GLN A 143 21.19 -7.25 4.38
N ALA A 144 21.39 -6.36 5.35
CA ALA A 144 21.89 -6.74 6.67
C ALA A 144 20.91 -7.66 7.43
N TYR A 145 19.61 -7.41 7.27
CA TYR A 145 18.56 -8.24 7.87
C TYR A 145 18.46 -9.63 7.22
N ALA A 146 18.57 -9.70 5.93
CA ALA A 146 18.32 -10.90 5.13
C ALA A 146 19.56 -11.80 4.93
N HIS A 147 20.75 -11.28 5.19
CA HIS A 147 22.03 -12.00 5.01
C HIS A 147 22.23 -12.57 3.58
N PHE A 148 21.77 -11.85 2.53
CA PHE A 148 21.98 -12.23 1.12
C PHE A 148 22.97 -11.34 0.37
#